data_39899830e6fc44432afbe999c7716c15
#
_entry.id   39899830e6fc44432afbe999c7716c15
#
_cell.length_a   1.000
_cell.length_b   1.000
_cell.length_c   1.000
_cell.angle_alpha   90.00
_cell.angle_beta   90.00
_cell.angle_gamma   90.00
#
_symmetry.space_group_name_H-M   'P 1'
#
loop_
_entity.id
_entity.type
_entity.pdbx_description
1 polymer ?
#
loop_
_entity_poly.entity_id
_entity_poly.type
_entity_poly.pdbx_seq_one_letter_code
_entity_poly.pdbx_strand_id
1 'polypeptide(L)'
;MFARVTLFEIDTMRISLDSALERFRQLVIPAAKKLEGYKGLYVMRTPEGKGLIMSLWASEAAAKAGVESGYYNEQVAKFVSFYREPPGRGHYEVVFAEAPGTERT
;
A
#
# COMPACT_ATOMS: atom_id res chain seq x y z
N MET A 1 12.65 -1.14 -11.04
CA MET A 1 11.61 -1.33 -10.03
C MET A 1 10.78 -0.07 -9.92
N PHE A 2 9.49 -0.22 -9.80
CA PHE A 2 8.56 0.89 -9.66
C PHE A 2 7.82 0.81 -8.34
N ALA A 3 7.48 1.97 -7.79
CA ALA A 3 6.70 2.07 -6.57
C ALA A 3 5.37 2.78 -6.88
N ARG A 4 4.30 2.25 -6.33
CA ARG A 4 3.01 2.93 -6.32
C ARG A 4 2.80 3.45 -4.91
N VAL A 5 2.61 4.74 -4.79
CA VAL A 5 2.43 5.40 -3.50
C VAL A 5 0.97 5.85 -3.39
N THR A 6 0.32 5.47 -2.31
CA THR A 6 -1.04 5.87 -1.99
C THR A 6 -1.03 6.57 -0.64
N LEU A 7 -1.46 7.81 -0.62
CA LEU A 7 -1.61 8.57 0.62
C LEU A 7 -3.00 8.31 1.19
N PHE A 8 -3.09 8.24 2.51
CA PHE A 8 -4.38 8.01 3.17
C PHE A 8 -4.50 8.79 4.47
N GLU A 9 -5.74 8.97 4.89
CA GLU A 9 -6.07 9.46 6.22
C GLU A 9 -7.25 8.64 6.73
N ILE A 10 -7.04 7.92 7.82
CA ILE A 10 -8.06 7.08 8.41
C ILE A 10 -8.96 7.92 9.32
N ASP A 11 -10.26 7.75 9.18
CA ASP A 11 -11.22 8.37 10.08
C ASP A 11 -11.25 7.58 11.38
N THR A 12 -10.47 8.02 12.35
CA THR A 12 -10.34 7.34 13.64
C THR A 12 -11.61 7.42 14.50
N MET A 13 -12.57 8.24 14.08
CA MET A 13 -13.90 8.24 14.71
C MET A 13 -14.75 7.05 14.30
N ARG A 14 -14.43 6.45 13.13
CA ARG A 14 -15.19 5.31 12.59
C ARG A 14 -14.55 3.98 12.91
N ILE A 15 -13.23 3.94 12.98
CA ILE A 15 -12.48 2.72 13.22
C ILE A 15 -11.13 3.09 13.85
N SER A 16 -10.63 2.27 14.76
CA SER A 16 -9.30 2.49 15.29
C SER A 16 -8.26 2.27 14.19
N LEU A 17 -7.16 3.00 14.25
CA LEU A 17 -6.08 2.87 13.29
C LEU A 17 -5.53 1.45 13.26
N ASP A 18 -5.33 0.85 14.44
CA ASP A 18 -4.81 -0.53 14.52
C ASP A 18 -5.75 -1.53 13.86
N SER A 19 -7.07 -1.36 14.04
CA SER A 19 -8.05 -2.24 13.39
C SER A 19 -8.05 -2.06 11.88
N ALA A 20 -7.92 -0.83 11.40
CA ALA A 20 -7.85 -0.56 9.96
C ALA A 20 -6.61 -1.20 9.34
N LEU A 21 -5.45 -1.08 10.01
CA LEU A 21 -4.22 -1.67 9.54
C LEU A 21 -4.25 -3.20 9.57
N GLU A 22 -4.89 -3.79 10.56
CA GLU A 22 -5.05 -5.24 10.61
C GLU A 22 -5.92 -5.74 9.46
N ARG A 23 -6.98 -5.02 9.10
CA ARG A 23 -7.78 -5.34 7.93
C ARG A 23 -6.96 -5.25 6.65
N PHE A 24 -6.14 -4.23 6.54
CA PHE A 24 -5.23 -4.12 5.40
C PHE A 24 -4.35 -5.36 5.29
N ARG A 25 -3.74 -5.76 6.39
CA ARG A 25 -2.87 -6.92 6.43
C ARG A 25 -3.60 -8.20 6.02
N GLN A 26 -4.83 -8.36 6.46
CA GLN A 26 -5.62 -9.57 6.18
C GLN A 26 -6.17 -9.62 4.77
N LEU A 27 -6.53 -8.47 4.19
CA LEU A 27 -7.24 -8.42 2.92
C LEU A 27 -6.34 -8.02 1.75
N VAL A 28 -5.52 -7.01 1.93
CA VAL A 28 -4.76 -6.42 0.82
C VAL A 28 -3.46 -7.17 0.56
N ILE A 29 -2.71 -7.51 1.59
CA ILE A 29 -1.41 -8.16 1.41
C ILE A 29 -1.55 -9.52 0.71
N PRO A 30 -2.47 -10.41 1.13
CA PRO A 30 -2.64 -11.69 0.43
C PRO A 30 -3.05 -11.51 -1.03
N ALA A 31 -3.87 -10.50 -1.33
CA ALA A 31 -4.27 -10.21 -2.70
C ALA A 31 -3.09 -9.73 -3.53
N ALA A 32 -2.25 -8.86 -2.97
CA ALA A 32 -1.06 -8.34 -3.65
C ALA A 32 -0.06 -9.44 -3.97
N LYS A 33 0.14 -10.38 -3.06
CA LYS A 33 1.09 -11.47 -3.24
C LYS A 33 0.78 -12.37 -4.43
N LYS A 34 -0.44 -12.35 -4.93
CA LYS A 34 -0.87 -13.14 -6.08
C LYS A 34 -0.56 -12.46 -7.41
N LEU A 35 -0.14 -11.21 -7.39
CA LEU A 35 0.05 -10.42 -8.61
C LEU A 35 1.46 -10.58 -9.15
N GLU A 36 1.54 -10.75 -10.46
CA GLU A 36 2.82 -10.86 -11.14
C GLU A 36 3.61 -9.56 -10.99
N GLY A 37 4.89 -9.70 -10.69
CA GLY A 37 5.77 -8.55 -10.54
C GLY A 37 5.69 -7.86 -9.19
N TYR A 38 4.85 -8.32 -8.29
CA TYR A 38 4.80 -7.78 -6.94
C TYR A 38 6.09 -8.08 -6.18
N LYS A 39 6.69 -7.05 -5.57
CA LYS A 39 7.97 -7.15 -4.87
C LYS A 39 7.88 -6.85 -3.38
N GLY A 40 6.75 -6.41 -2.91
CA GLY A 40 6.58 -6.09 -1.50
C GLY A 40 5.87 -4.78 -1.29
N LEU A 41 5.65 -4.41 -0.04
CA LEU A 41 5.05 -3.13 0.29
C LEU A 41 5.47 -2.68 1.68
N TYR A 42 5.33 -1.38 1.89
CA TYR A 42 5.48 -0.76 3.20
C TYR A 42 4.24 0.07 3.48
N VAL A 43 3.79 0.03 4.71
CA VAL A 43 2.73 0.92 5.20
C VAL A 43 3.34 1.75 6.31
N MET A 44 3.23 3.06 6.17
CA MET A 44 3.74 4.00 7.16
C MET A 44 2.59 4.86 7.66
N ARG A 45 2.64 5.20 8.93
CA ARG A 45 1.56 5.97 9.54
C ARG A 45 2.07 6.92 10.60
N THR A 46 1.26 7.94 10.88
CA THR A 46 1.37 8.75 12.09
C THR A 46 0.33 8.28 13.10
N PRO A 47 0.50 8.60 14.40
CA PRO A 47 -0.53 8.26 15.40
C PRO A 47 -1.91 8.86 15.09
N GLU A 48 -1.96 9.95 14.33
CA GLU A 48 -3.22 10.63 13.98
C GLU A 48 -3.95 9.96 12.83
N GLY A 49 -3.39 8.90 12.24
CA GLY A 49 -4.05 8.16 11.18
C GLY A 49 -3.72 8.61 9.77
N LYS A 50 -2.76 9.50 9.61
CA LYS A 50 -2.23 9.86 8.29
C LYS A 50 -1.14 8.87 7.92
N GLY A 51 -1.03 8.56 6.63
CA GLY A 51 0.04 7.67 6.22
C GLY A 51 0.12 7.46 4.73
N LEU A 52 0.93 6.47 4.39
CA LEU A 52 1.09 6.09 3.00
C LEU A 52 1.30 4.58 2.88
N ILE A 53 0.91 4.08 1.72
CA ILE A 53 1.17 2.70 1.31
C ILE A 53 2.11 2.81 0.11
N MET A 54 3.26 2.14 0.19
CA MET A 54 4.18 2.06 -0.93
C MET A 54 4.30 0.60 -1.36
N SER A 55 3.70 0.27 -2.49
CA SER A 55 3.83 -1.07 -3.07
C SER A 55 4.92 -1.05 -4.13
N LEU A 56 5.70 -2.13 -4.16
CA LEU A 56 6.87 -2.26 -5.04
C LEU A 56 6.60 -3.30 -6.12
N TRP A 57 7.00 -2.98 -7.35
CA TRP A 57 6.70 -3.79 -8.53
C TRP A 57 7.94 -3.92 -9.40
N ALA A 58 8.05 -5.04 -10.11
CA ALA A 58 9.21 -5.30 -10.97
C ALA A 58 9.34 -4.28 -12.11
N SER A 59 8.21 -3.76 -12.60
CA SER A 59 8.17 -2.85 -13.74
C SER A 59 6.99 -1.91 -13.65
N GLU A 60 6.98 -0.88 -14.47
CA GLU A 60 5.83 0.02 -14.59
C GLU A 60 4.59 -0.74 -15.05
N ALA A 61 4.76 -1.65 -16.00
CA ALA A 61 3.66 -2.46 -16.50
C ALA A 61 3.03 -3.31 -15.39
N ALA A 62 3.86 -3.92 -14.54
CA ALA A 62 3.37 -4.70 -13.40
C ALA A 62 2.62 -3.83 -12.41
N ALA A 63 3.12 -2.63 -12.13
CA ALA A 63 2.46 -1.69 -11.24
C ALA A 63 1.09 -1.29 -11.77
N LYS A 64 0.99 -1.00 -13.06
CA LYS A 64 -0.28 -0.64 -13.70
C LYS A 64 -1.25 -1.81 -13.73
N ALA A 65 -0.76 -3.01 -14.03
CA ALA A 65 -1.59 -4.21 -14.01
C ALA A 65 -2.14 -4.49 -12.61
N GLY A 66 -1.35 -4.22 -11.58
CA GLY A 66 -1.79 -4.34 -10.20
C GLY A 66 -2.95 -3.40 -9.88
N VAL A 67 -2.88 -2.15 -10.36
CA VAL A 67 -3.97 -1.19 -10.21
C VAL A 67 -5.25 -1.67 -10.89
N GLU A 68 -5.11 -2.34 -12.03
CA GLU A 68 -6.25 -2.82 -12.82
C GLU A 68 -6.77 -4.18 -12.35
N SER A 69 -6.05 -4.85 -11.45
CA SER A 69 -6.47 -6.15 -10.92
C SER A 69 -7.77 -6.01 -10.13
N GLY A 70 -8.82 -6.70 -10.58
CA GLY A 70 -10.14 -6.61 -9.96
C GLY A 70 -10.12 -7.00 -8.50
N TYR A 71 -9.52 -8.14 -8.17
CA TYR A 71 -9.49 -8.62 -6.80
C TYR A 71 -8.66 -7.71 -5.89
N TYR A 72 -7.49 -7.31 -6.34
CA TYR A 72 -6.62 -6.40 -5.57
C TYR A 72 -7.32 -5.07 -5.32
N ASN A 73 -7.89 -4.47 -6.37
CA ASN A 73 -8.61 -3.20 -6.23
C ASN A 73 -9.83 -3.33 -5.31
N GLU A 74 -10.51 -4.46 -5.34
CA GLU A 74 -11.62 -4.71 -4.45
C GLU A 74 -11.18 -4.70 -2.99
N GLN A 75 -10.04 -5.33 -2.68
CA GLN A 75 -9.53 -5.34 -1.31
C GLN A 75 -9.07 -3.95 -0.86
N VAL A 76 -8.41 -3.22 -1.75
CA VAL A 76 -8.02 -1.84 -1.46
C VAL A 76 -9.25 -0.96 -1.23
N ALA A 77 -10.30 -1.14 -2.02
CA ALA A 77 -11.55 -0.37 -1.86
C ALA A 77 -12.18 -0.61 -0.49
N LYS A 78 -12.12 -1.84 0.01
CA LYS A 78 -12.62 -2.14 1.36
C LYS A 78 -11.83 -1.38 2.43
N PHE A 79 -10.51 -1.27 2.25
CA PHE A 79 -9.68 -0.52 3.15
C PHE A 79 -9.97 0.98 3.07
N VAL A 80 -10.08 1.53 1.84
CA VAL A 80 -10.32 2.97 1.66
C VAL A 80 -11.68 3.41 2.17
N SER A 81 -12.60 2.47 2.43
CA SER A 81 -13.89 2.83 3.01
C SER A 81 -13.75 3.47 4.39
N PHE A 82 -12.61 3.35 5.03
CA PHE A 82 -12.30 3.97 6.32
C PHE A 82 -11.57 5.30 6.18
N TYR A 83 -11.29 5.74 4.97
CA TYR A 83 -10.58 6.99 4.74
C TYR A 83 -11.48 8.17 5.08
N ARG A 84 -10.86 9.19 5.69
CA ARG A 84 -11.54 10.47 5.93
C ARG A 84 -11.65 11.25 4.63
N GLU A 85 -10.62 11.17 3.79
CA GLU A 85 -10.54 11.86 2.52
C GLU A 85 -10.10 10.90 1.42
N PRO A 86 -10.41 11.19 0.15
CA PRO A 86 -9.92 10.38 -0.95
C PRO A 86 -8.41 10.33 -0.96
N PRO A 87 -7.80 9.16 -1.17
CA PRO A 87 -6.35 9.04 -1.16
C PRO A 87 -5.72 9.64 -2.41
N GLY A 88 -4.55 10.26 -2.24
CA GLY A 88 -3.69 10.63 -3.36
C GLY A 88 -2.92 9.42 -3.85
N ARG A 89 -2.64 9.35 -5.14
CA ARG A 89 -1.87 8.25 -5.74
C ARG A 89 -0.81 8.77 -6.69
N GLY A 90 0.29 8.02 -6.79
CA GLY A 90 1.34 8.31 -7.74
C GLY A 90 2.15 7.07 -8.06
N HIS A 91 2.79 7.08 -9.22
CA HIS A 91 3.71 6.03 -9.63
C HIS A 91 5.10 6.64 -9.76
N TYR A 92 6.09 5.96 -9.22
CA TYR A 92 7.47 6.46 -9.17
C TYR A 92 8.44 5.37 -9.55
N GLU A 93 9.46 5.75 -10.33
CA GLU A 93 10.58 4.87 -10.55
C GLU A 93 11.45 4.86 -9.30
N VAL A 94 11.86 3.68 -8.85
CA VAL A 94 12.79 3.57 -7.74
C VAL A 94 14.20 3.72 -8.30
N VAL A 95 14.85 4.83 -7.96
CA VAL A 95 16.20 5.12 -8.48
C VAL A 95 17.30 4.70 -7.51
N PHE A 96 16.98 4.58 -6.22
CA PHE A 96 17.89 4.04 -5.20
C PHE A 96 17.09 3.16 -4.26
N ALA A 97 17.65 2.04 -3.89
CA ALA A 97 17.06 1.17 -2.89
C ALA A 97 18.17 0.54 -2.07
N GLU A 98 18.11 0.76 -0.76
CA GLU A 98 19.02 0.13 0.19
C GLU A 98 18.15 -0.46 1.28
N ALA A 99 18.25 -1.76 1.47
CA ALA A 99 17.38 -2.45 2.42
C ALA A 99 17.81 -2.16 3.86
N PRO A 100 16.86 -1.73 4.71
CA PRO A 100 17.17 -1.50 6.13
C PRO A 100 17.69 -2.77 6.80
N GLY A 101 18.69 -2.62 7.63
CA GLY A 101 19.24 -3.72 8.43
C GLY A 101 20.29 -4.58 7.76
N THR A 102 20.48 -4.48 6.45
CA THR A 102 21.47 -5.30 5.76
C THR A 102 22.89 -4.86 6.08
N GLU A 103 23.09 -3.61 6.35
CA GLU A 103 24.38 -3.03 6.67
C GLU A 103 24.72 -3.11 8.17
N ARG A 104 23.83 -3.60 8.97
CA ARG A 104 23.91 -3.56 10.43
C ARG A 104 24.23 -4.89 11.04
N THR A 105 24.95 -5.63 10.49
CA THR A 105 25.18 -6.94 11.08
C THR A 105 26.47 -7.03 11.85
#